data_14d6e2d72d83c8b0e2bf892f008591c3
#
_entry.id   14d6e2d72d83c8b0e2bf892f008591c3
#
_cell.length_a   1.000
_cell.length_b   1.000
_cell.length_c   1.000
_cell.angle_alpha   90.00
_cell.angle_beta   90.00
_cell.angle_gamma   90.00
#
_symmetry.space_group_name_H-M   'P 1'
#
loop_
_entity.id
_entity.type
_entity.pdbx_description
1 polymer ?
#
loop_
_entity_poly.entity_id
_entity_poly.type
_entity_poly.pdbx_seq_one_letter_code
_entity_poly.pdbx_strand_id
1 'polypeptide(L)'
;MIRFRSDRLAAALLAACLAVPAFASAAEPAAPVVVVRDQWAQAAYVTPKAQREAALATLASQSEALIAARPRDPDALIWDGIVRSSLAGERGGLGALSLVKQARRDFEAAIALDDAALGGAAHTSLGALYYQVPGWPVGFGDDAKAREHLQRALAIDAGDIDANYFYGDFLRDQGDWAGAAAAFEKAIAAPARPGRDVADRGRRAEATRKLAEVRQHLASR
;
A
#
# COMPACT_ATOMS: atom_id res chain seq x y z
N MET A 1 -63.43 22.27 -56.33
CA MET A 1 -61.99 22.37 -56.53
C MET A 1 -61.33 22.70 -55.20
N ILE A 2 -61.01 21.68 -54.42
CA ILE A 2 -60.50 21.81 -53.05
C ILE A 2 -59.04 21.30 -53.02
N ARG A 3 -58.08 22.18 -52.65
CA ARG A 3 -56.70 21.85 -52.54
C ARG A 3 -56.37 21.48 -51.08
N PHE A 4 -55.98 20.26 -50.87
CA PHE A 4 -55.37 19.77 -49.58
C PHE A 4 -53.94 20.23 -49.45
N ARG A 5 -53.63 20.89 -48.35
CA ARG A 5 -52.26 21.26 -47.92
C ARG A 5 -51.86 20.25 -46.91
N SER A 6 -50.77 19.47 -47.20
CA SER A 6 -50.18 18.50 -46.32
C SER A 6 -49.11 19.18 -45.49
N ASP A 7 -49.38 19.37 -44.20
CA ASP A 7 -48.38 19.82 -43.22
C ASP A 7 -47.54 18.59 -42.75
N ARG A 8 -46.22 18.65 -43.04
CA ARG A 8 -45.28 17.67 -42.54
C ARG A 8 -44.80 18.10 -41.16
N LEU A 9 -45.23 17.39 -40.12
CA LEU A 9 -44.65 17.45 -38.79
C LEU A 9 -43.32 16.69 -38.80
N ALA A 10 -42.22 17.45 -38.68
CA ALA A 10 -40.89 16.87 -38.42
C ALA A 10 -40.73 16.64 -36.92
N ALA A 11 -40.75 15.38 -36.50
CA ALA A 11 -40.41 14.98 -35.13
C ALA A 11 -38.87 14.98 -34.98
N ALA A 12 -38.34 15.93 -34.20
CA ALA A 12 -36.94 15.95 -33.81
C ALA A 12 -36.73 15.00 -32.63
N LEU A 13 -36.09 13.87 -32.88
CA LEU A 13 -35.59 12.95 -31.84
C LEU A 13 -34.33 13.53 -31.22
N LEU A 14 -34.42 14.07 -30.02
CA LEU A 14 -33.29 14.42 -29.19
C LEU A 14 -32.70 13.13 -28.60
N ALA A 15 -31.59 12.65 -29.14
CA ALA A 15 -30.78 11.59 -28.52
C ALA A 15 -29.99 12.19 -27.36
N ALA A 16 -30.45 11.95 -26.14
CA ALA A 16 -29.69 12.25 -24.94
C ALA A 16 -28.59 11.23 -24.79
N CYS A 17 -27.34 11.59 -25.14
CA CYS A 17 -26.15 10.82 -24.79
C CYS A 17 -25.93 10.91 -23.28
N LEU A 18 -26.31 9.85 -22.55
CA LEU A 18 -25.88 9.62 -21.18
C LEU A 18 -24.39 9.29 -21.18
N ALA A 19 -23.56 10.29 -20.86
CA ALA A 19 -22.14 10.06 -20.57
C ALA A 19 -22.06 9.31 -19.26
N VAL A 20 -21.82 8.01 -19.34
CA VAL A 20 -21.45 7.18 -18.18
C VAL A 20 -20.02 7.59 -17.80
N PRO A 21 -19.76 8.06 -16.58
CA PRO A 21 -18.39 8.30 -16.15
C PRO A 21 -17.65 6.96 -16.18
N ALA A 22 -16.63 6.86 -17.03
CA ALA A 22 -15.69 5.75 -16.99
C ALA A 22 -14.92 5.89 -15.67
N PHE A 23 -15.27 5.09 -14.68
CA PHE A 23 -14.36 4.85 -13.56
C PHE A 23 -13.11 4.22 -14.16
N ALA A 24 -12.00 4.94 -14.10
CA ALA A 24 -10.70 4.38 -14.45
C ALA A 24 -10.43 3.23 -13.48
N SER A 25 -10.70 2.00 -13.94
CA SER A 25 -10.28 0.81 -13.22
C SER A 25 -8.76 0.84 -13.17
N ALA A 26 -8.18 0.83 -11.97
CA ALA A 26 -6.75 0.64 -11.83
C ALA A 26 -6.36 -0.63 -12.59
N ALA A 27 -5.35 -0.55 -13.46
CA ALA A 27 -4.91 -1.69 -14.24
C ALA A 27 -4.45 -2.81 -13.27
N GLU A 28 -4.87 -4.05 -13.54
CA GLU A 28 -4.38 -5.19 -12.73
C GLU A 28 -2.86 -5.33 -12.90
N PRO A 29 -2.14 -5.59 -11.77
CA PRO A 29 -0.70 -5.80 -11.82
C PRO A 29 -0.32 -6.93 -12.79
N ALA A 30 0.81 -6.80 -13.47
CA ALA A 30 1.31 -7.84 -14.36
C ALA A 30 1.54 -9.16 -13.62
N ALA A 31 1.28 -10.30 -14.27
CA ALA A 31 1.37 -11.63 -13.66
C ALA A 31 2.67 -11.90 -12.87
N PRO A 32 3.88 -11.48 -13.31
CA PRO A 32 5.10 -11.65 -12.51
C PRO A 32 5.09 -10.85 -11.20
N VAL A 33 4.48 -9.66 -11.17
CA VAL A 33 4.31 -8.86 -9.93
C VAL A 33 3.37 -9.56 -8.96
N VAL A 34 2.29 -10.16 -9.47
CA VAL A 34 1.35 -10.96 -8.66
C VAL A 34 2.06 -12.14 -7.99
N VAL A 35 2.98 -12.81 -8.69
CA VAL A 35 3.77 -13.91 -8.11
C VAL A 35 4.64 -13.42 -6.95
N VAL A 36 5.36 -12.31 -7.11
CA VAL A 36 6.18 -11.72 -6.03
C VAL A 36 5.32 -11.32 -4.84
N ARG A 37 4.16 -10.68 -5.09
CA ARG A 37 3.18 -10.30 -4.08
C ARG A 37 2.72 -11.50 -3.24
N ASP A 38 2.34 -12.58 -3.89
CA ASP A 38 1.77 -13.76 -3.23
C ASP A 38 2.84 -14.54 -2.46
N GLN A 39 4.04 -14.65 -3.01
CA GLN A 39 5.19 -15.23 -2.32
C GLN A 39 5.60 -14.41 -1.10
N TRP A 40 5.55 -13.07 -1.19
CA TRP A 40 5.77 -12.21 -0.03
C TRP A 40 4.76 -12.47 1.08
N ALA A 41 3.48 -12.59 0.75
CA ALA A 41 2.45 -12.88 1.74
C ALA A 41 2.68 -14.24 2.44
N GLN A 42 3.12 -15.26 1.69
CA GLN A 42 3.52 -16.55 2.26
C GLN A 42 4.73 -16.40 3.18
N ALA A 43 5.78 -15.70 2.74
CA ALA A 43 6.99 -15.49 3.53
C ALA A 43 6.68 -14.72 4.83
N ALA A 44 5.89 -13.65 4.75
CA ALA A 44 5.61 -12.77 5.89
C ALA A 44 4.68 -13.39 6.93
N TYR A 45 3.64 -14.12 6.51
CA TYR A 45 2.55 -14.52 7.37
C TYR A 45 2.38 -16.02 7.60
N VAL A 46 2.93 -16.87 6.73
CA VAL A 46 2.77 -18.34 6.81
C VAL A 46 4.09 -19.03 7.15
N THR A 47 5.19 -18.57 6.58
CA THR A 47 6.51 -19.16 6.81
C THR A 47 6.93 -19.04 8.29
N PRO A 48 7.40 -20.13 8.93
CA PRO A 48 7.91 -20.09 10.28
C PRO A 48 9.02 -19.04 10.45
N LYS A 49 9.03 -18.32 11.59
CA LYS A 49 9.96 -17.21 11.83
C LYS A 49 11.42 -17.53 11.51
N ALA A 50 11.89 -18.73 11.89
CA ALA A 50 13.28 -19.15 11.65
C ALA A 50 13.66 -19.30 10.16
N GLN A 51 12.67 -19.33 9.26
CA GLN A 51 12.88 -19.52 7.81
C GLN A 51 12.57 -18.24 7.02
N ARG A 52 11.98 -17.20 7.65
CA ARG A 52 11.52 -15.98 6.96
C ARG A 52 12.63 -15.22 6.28
N GLU A 53 13.77 -15.03 6.95
CA GLU A 53 14.90 -14.32 6.37
C GLU A 53 15.39 -14.99 5.09
N ALA A 54 15.54 -16.32 5.09
CA ALA A 54 15.96 -17.06 3.89
C ALA A 54 14.94 -16.98 2.77
N ALA A 55 13.65 -17.11 3.08
CA ALA A 55 12.57 -16.98 2.10
C ALA A 55 12.52 -15.57 1.48
N LEU A 56 12.63 -14.53 2.29
CA LEU A 56 12.64 -13.14 1.83
C LEU A 56 13.93 -12.80 1.06
N ALA A 57 15.08 -13.36 1.42
CA ALA A 57 16.33 -13.19 0.68
C ALA A 57 16.24 -13.79 -0.73
N THR A 58 15.66 -14.97 -0.86
CA THR A 58 15.38 -15.58 -2.17
C THR A 58 14.43 -14.72 -3.00
N LEU A 59 13.37 -14.24 -2.37
CA LEU A 59 12.38 -13.39 -3.02
C LEU A 59 12.96 -12.03 -3.45
N ALA A 60 13.88 -11.45 -2.66
CA ALA A 60 14.58 -10.21 -3.00
C ALA A 60 15.41 -10.35 -4.28
N SER A 61 16.07 -11.50 -4.49
CA SER A 61 16.78 -11.77 -5.74
C SER A 61 15.83 -11.91 -6.95
N GLN A 62 14.64 -12.46 -6.74
CA GLN A 62 13.61 -12.58 -7.78
C GLN A 62 13.01 -11.22 -8.14
N SER A 63 12.70 -10.39 -7.13
CA SER A 63 12.15 -9.04 -7.36
C SER A 63 13.19 -8.11 -8.01
N GLU A 64 14.48 -8.25 -7.67
CA GLU A 64 15.57 -7.55 -8.34
C GLU A 64 15.66 -7.91 -9.83
N ALA A 65 15.55 -9.18 -10.17
CA ALA A 65 15.51 -9.61 -11.57
C ALA A 65 14.27 -9.04 -12.30
N LEU A 66 13.15 -8.95 -11.61
CA LEU A 66 11.91 -8.36 -12.16
C LEU A 66 12.08 -6.87 -12.47
N ILE A 67 12.63 -6.07 -11.55
CA ILE A 67 12.87 -4.64 -11.81
C ILE A 67 13.95 -4.42 -12.88
N ALA A 68 14.96 -5.29 -12.98
CA ALA A 68 15.95 -5.23 -14.06
C ALA A 68 15.29 -5.44 -15.43
N ALA A 69 14.31 -6.31 -15.53
CA ALA A 69 13.53 -6.54 -16.75
C ALA A 69 12.46 -5.46 -17.00
N ARG A 70 12.01 -4.75 -15.95
CA ARG A 70 10.91 -3.77 -15.97
C ARG A 70 11.25 -2.50 -15.17
N PRO A 71 12.26 -1.72 -15.55
CA PRO A 71 12.79 -0.62 -14.73
C PRO A 71 11.85 0.58 -14.60
N ARG A 72 10.77 0.61 -15.40
CA ARG A 72 9.74 1.67 -15.36
C ARG A 72 8.35 1.13 -15.01
N ASP A 73 8.28 0.01 -14.36
CA ASP A 73 7.04 -0.58 -13.84
C ASP A 73 6.90 -0.19 -12.35
N PRO A 74 6.00 0.75 -12.00
CA PRO A 74 5.86 1.21 -10.61
C PRO A 74 5.47 0.07 -9.67
N ASP A 75 4.65 -0.89 -10.13
CA ASP A 75 4.23 -2.03 -9.31
C ASP A 75 5.41 -2.95 -8.97
N ALA A 76 6.30 -3.18 -9.94
CA ALA A 76 7.51 -3.98 -9.72
C ALA A 76 8.46 -3.29 -8.72
N LEU A 77 8.66 -1.98 -8.84
CA LEU A 77 9.47 -1.19 -7.90
C LEU A 77 8.87 -1.22 -6.48
N ILE A 78 7.55 -1.06 -6.35
CA ILE A 78 6.85 -1.13 -5.06
C ILE A 78 7.09 -2.48 -4.41
N TRP A 79 6.93 -3.57 -5.16
CA TRP A 79 7.10 -4.91 -4.58
C TRP A 79 8.54 -5.24 -4.25
N ASP A 80 9.53 -4.79 -5.02
CA ASP A 80 10.95 -4.92 -4.64
C ASP A 80 11.24 -4.18 -3.33
N GLY A 81 10.78 -2.95 -3.21
CA GLY A 81 10.89 -2.16 -1.98
C GLY A 81 10.23 -2.82 -0.76
N ILE A 82 9.02 -3.39 -0.92
CA ILE A 82 8.32 -4.12 0.16
C ILE A 82 9.09 -5.37 0.58
N VAL A 83 9.58 -6.15 -0.37
CA VAL A 83 10.38 -7.36 -0.09
C VAL A 83 11.67 -7.00 0.64
N ARG A 84 12.40 -6.00 0.18
CA ARG A 84 13.64 -5.52 0.81
C ARG A 84 13.40 -4.96 2.21
N SER A 85 12.33 -4.21 2.41
CA SER A 85 11.94 -3.68 3.73
C SER A 85 11.63 -4.81 4.70
N SER A 86 10.90 -5.83 4.24
CA SER A 86 10.57 -7.01 5.04
C SER A 86 11.82 -7.82 5.39
N LEU A 87 12.72 -8.03 4.44
CA LEU A 87 14.01 -8.69 4.66
C LEU A 87 14.89 -7.91 5.67
N ALA A 88 14.86 -6.58 5.58
CA ALA A 88 15.59 -5.74 6.53
C ALA A 88 15.06 -5.91 7.96
N GLY A 89 13.75 -6.02 8.13
CA GLY A 89 13.12 -6.27 9.43
C GLY A 89 13.49 -7.61 10.05
N GLU A 90 13.60 -8.68 9.24
CA GLU A 90 14.03 -10.00 9.73
C GLU A 90 15.54 -10.07 10.02
N ARG A 91 16.37 -9.42 9.20
CA ARG A 91 17.83 -9.43 9.33
C ARG A 91 18.34 -8.58 10.49
N GLY A 92 17.80 -7.37 10.62
CA GLY A 92 18.24 -6.41 11.64
C GLY A 92 19.68 -5.89 11.45
N GLY A 93 20.12 -5.08 12.41
CA GLY A 93 21.49 -4.59 12.47
C GLY A 93 21.96 -3.76 11.25
N LEU A 94 23.28 -3.69 11.05
CA LEU A 94 23.87 -2.89 9.97
C LEU A 94 23.53 -3.40 8.57
N GLY A 95 23.29 -4.71 8.42
CA GLY A 95 22.88 -5.31 7.15
C GLY A 95 21.50 -4.85 6.67
N ALA A 96 20.61 -4.47 7.59
CA ALA A 96 19.30 -3.94 7.26
C ALA A 96 19.37 -2.56 6.60
N LEU A 97 20.36 -1.72 6.96
CA LEU A 97 20.42 -0.33 6.51
C LEU A 97 20.60 -0.19 5.00
N SER A 98 21.38 -1.07 4.38
CA SER A 98 21.55 -1.08 2.92
C SER A 98 20.24 -1.44 2.20
N LEU A 99 19.50 -2.42 2.75
CA LEU A 99 18.21 -2.86 2.22
C LEU A 99 17.14 -1.76 2.28
N VAL A 100 16.99 -1.09 3.44
CA VAL A 100 16.00 -0.01 3.57
C VAL A 100 16.36 1.23 2.73
N LYS A 101 17.67 1.52 2.53
CA LYS A 101 18.09 2.58 1.61
C LYS A 101 17.75 2.26 0.15
N GLN A 102 17.81 1.00 -0.23
CA GLN A 102 17.43 0.54 -1.57
C GLN A 102 15.90 0.58 -1.73
N ALA A 103 15.16 0.03 -0.77
CA ALA A 103 13.71 0.09 -0.74
C ALA A 103 13.18 1.53 -0.83
N ARG A 104 13.82 2.48 -0.12
CA ARG A 104 13.46 3.90 -0.23
C ARG A 104 13.58 4.42 -1.66
N ARG A 105 14.70 4.11 -2.36
CA ARG A 105 14.89 4.53 -3.76
C ARG A 105 13.83 3.95 -4.68
N ASP A 106 13.47 2.68 -4.46
CA ASP A 106 12.45 1.99 -5.28
C ASP A 106 11.07 2.63 -5.08
N PHE A 107 10.69 2.95 -3.84
CA PHE A 107 9.44 3.67 -3.57
C PHE A 107 9.44 5.10 -4.13
N GLU A 108 10.54 5.85 -3.97
CA GLU A 108 10.69 7.20 -4.55
C GLU A 108 10.58 7.15 -6.08
N ALA A 109 11.19 6.15 -6.73
CA ALA A 109 11.09 5.96 -8.18
C ALA A 109 9.67 5.55 -8.61
N ALA A 110 9.00 4.69 -7.86
CA ALA A 110 7.62 4.31 -8.14
C ALA A 110 6.66 5.50 -8.06
N ILE A 111 6.78 6.33 -7.01
CA ILE A 111 6.00 7.56 -6.86
C ILE A 111 6.22 8.52 -8.02
N ALA A 112 7.46 8.65 -8.49
CA ALA A 112 7.77 9.51 -9.65
C ALA A 112 7.17 9.01 -10.97
N LEU A 113 6.88 7.72 -11.09
CA LEU A 113 6.23 7.11 -12.25
C LEU A 113 4.71 7.15 -12.15
N ASP A 114 4.17 6.78 -11.00
CA ASP A 114 2.74 6.78 -10.69
C ASP A 114 2.53 6.93 -9.18
N ASP A 115 2.11 8.12 -8.75
CA ASP A 115 1.87 8.48 -7.34
C ASP A 115 0.78 7.62 -6.67
N ALA A 116 -0.16 7.09 -7.44
CA ALA A 116 -1.28 6.30 -6.96
C ALA A 116 -1.14 4.78 -7.21
N ALA A 117 -0.02 4.34 -7.78
CA ALA A 117 0.20 2.92 -8.07
C ALA A 117 -0.10 2.02 -6.87
N LEU A 118 -0.81 0.92 -7.11
CA LEU A 118 -1.26 -0.03 -6.07
C LEU A 118 -1.97 0.66 -4.89
N GLY A 119 -2.78 1.69 -5.18
CA GLY A 119 -3.55 2.41 -4.14
C GLY A 119 -2.67 3.24 -3.19
N GLY A 120 -1.53 3.75 -3.65
CA GLY A 120 -0.60 4.54 -2.84
C GLY A 120 0.33 3.68 -1.96
N ALA A 121 0.54 2.40 -2.30
CA ALA A 121 1.36 1.48 -1.52
C ALA A 121 2.82 1.94 -1.36
N ALA A 122 3.37 2.68 -2.34
CA ALA A 122 4.68 3.30 -2.22
C ALA A 122 4.72 4.33 -1.08
N HIS A 123 3.69 5.17 -0.98
CA HIS A 123 3.57 6.14 0.12
C HIS A 123 3.40 5.46 1.47
N THR A 124 2.54 4.45 1.58
CA THR A 124 2.38 3.64 2.79
C THR A 124 3.71 3.09 3.27
N SER A 125 4.45 2.45 2.37
CA SER A 125 5.73 1.78 2.68
C SER A 125 6.85 2.77 2.98
N LEU A 126 6.94 3.85 2.22
CA LEU A 126 7.95 4.90 2.43
C LEU A 126 7.70 5.64 3.75
N GLY A 127 6.44 5.93 4.09
CA GLY A 127 6.06 6.47 5.39
C GLY A 127 6.45 5.53 6.53
N ALA A 128 6.21 4.22 6.37
CA ALA A 128 6.65 3.22 7.35
C ALA A 128 8.16 3.21 7.54
N LEU A 129 8.94 3.29 6.47
CA LEU A 129 10.39 3.38 6.56
C LEU A 129 10.85 4.62 7.31
N TYR A 130 10.25 5.78 7.09
CA TYR A 130 10.67 7.03 7.71
C TYR A 130 10.53 7.05 9.23
N TYR A 131 9.54 6.39 9.84
CA TYR A 131 9.46 6.35 11.31
C TYR A 131 10.12 5.12 11.93
N GLN A 132 10.35 4.04 11.15
CA GLN A 132 10.97 2.81 11.70
C GLN A 132 12.49 2.80 11.59
N VAL A 133 13.06 3.49 10.61
CA VAL A 133 14.51 3.58 10.42
C VAL A 133 15.08 4.66 11.36
N PRO A 134 16.21 4.42 12.03
CA PRO A 134 16.83 5.47 12.83
C PRO A 134 17.10 6.74 12.03
N GLY A 135 17.01 7.88 12.71
CA GLY A 135 17.35 9.18 12.13
C GLY A 135 18.87 9.37 11.95
N TRP A 136 19.24 10.55 11.44
CA TRP A 136 20.64 10.93 11.28
C TRP A 136 21.37 10.89 12.64
N PRO A 137 22.67 10.46 12.74
CA PRO A 137 23.58 10.14 11.63
C PRO A 137 23.52 8.66 11.16
N VAL A 138 22.73 7.80 11.79
CA VAL A 138 22.73 6.36 11.51
C VAL A 138 21.93 6.03 10.25
N GLY A 139 20.78 6.63 10.10
CA GLY A 139 19.85 6.38 9.00
C GLY A 139 19.21 7.65 8.45
N PHE A 140 18.02 7.48 7.89
CA PHE A 140 17.28 8.56 7.23
C PHE A 140 15.89 8.79 7.84
N GLY A 141 15.62 8.24 9.02
CA GLY A 141 14.34 8.38 9.72
C GLY A 141 13.95 9.84 9.91
N ASP A 142 12.65 10.14 9.73
CA ASP A 142 12.10 11.50 9.76
C ASP A 142 10.58 11.40 9.96
N ASP A 143 10.11 11.75 11.16
CA ASP A 143 8.69 11.66 11.52
C ASP A 143 7.79 12.61 10.72
N ALA A 144 8.33 13.76 10.30
CA ALA A 144 7.56 14.70 9.49
C ALA A 144 7.27 14.11 8.10
N LYS A 145 8.29 13.50 7.47
CA LYS A 145 8.12 12.78 6.20
C LYS A 145 7.27 11.53 6.36
N ALA A 146 7.40 10.79 7.47
CA ALA A 146 6.54 9.66 7.76
C ALA A 146 5.07 10.07 7.74
N ARG A 147 4.74 11.14 8.46
CA ARG A 147 3.38 11.70 8.52
C ARG A 147 2.87 12.13 7.14
N GLU A 148 3.67 12.87 6.39
CA GLU A 148 3.33 13.34 5.05
C GLU A 148 2.97 12.16 4.13
N HIS A 149 3.84 11.15 4.04
CA HIS A 149 3.61 10.00 3.17
C HIS A 149 2.42 9.15 3.62
N LEU A 150 2.26 8.87 4.91
CA LEU A 150 1.13 8.10 5.41
C LEU A 150 -0.21 8.82 5.19
N GLN A 151 -0.25 10.14 5.37
CA GLN A 151 -1.44 10.93 5.04
C GLN A 151 -1.71 10.97 3.55
N ARG A 152 -0.68 11.02 2.70
CA ARG A 152 -0.84 10.92 1.25
C ARG A 152 -1.43 9.57 0.84
N ALA A 153 -0.95 8.46 1.41
CA ALA A 153 -1.52 7.14 1.18
C ALA A 153 -3.02 7.08 1.51
N LEU A 154 -3.40 7.60 2.68
CA LEU A 154 -4.81 7.67 3.09
C LEU A 154 -5.65 8.64 2.25
N ALA A 155 -5.05 9.65 1.63
CA ALA A 155 -5.73 10.54 0.69
C ALA A 155 -5.99 9.85 -0.67
N ILE A 156 -5.13 8.90 -1.06
CA ILE A 156 -5.29 8.09 -2.27
C ILE A 156 -6.34 6.99 -2.01
N ASP A 157 -6.19 6.23 -0.93
CA ASP A 157 -7.15 5.20 -0.51
C ASP A 157 -7.37 5.23 1.01
N ALA A 158 -8.43 5.89 1.44
CA ALA A 158 -8.80 6.00 2.85
C ALA A 158 -9.21 4.66 3.48
N GLY A 159 -9.54 3.66 2.66
CA GLY A 159 -9.99 2.32 3.06
C GLY A 159 -8.89 1.27 3.04
N ASP A 160 -7.66 1.59 2.60
CA ASP A 160 -6.59 0.60 2.51
C ASP A 160 -6.18 0.05 3.88
N ILE A 161 -6.06 -1.27 3.97
CA ILE A 161 -5.73 -1.99 5.21
C ILE A 161 -4.34 -1.59 5.71
N ASP A 162 -3.35 -1.58 4.82
CA ASP A 162 -1.95 -1.36 5.17
C ASP A 162 -1.70 0.11 5.52
N ALA A 163 -2.30 1.06 4.78
CA ALA A 163 -2.18 2.48 5.06
C ALA A 163 -2.75 2.83 6.45
N ASN A 164 -3.94 2.33 6.79
CA ASN A 164 -4.53 2.53 8.11
C ASN A 164 -3.72 1.84 9.22
N TYR A 165 -3.18 0.65 8.97
CA TYR A 165 -2.34 -0.05 9.93
C TYR A 165 -1.05 0.72 10.24
N PHE A 166 -0.29 1.13 9.21
CA PHE A 166 0.97 1.85 9.41
C PHE A 166 0.76 3.26 9.95
N TYR A 167 -0.34 3.92 9.58
CA TYR A 167 -0.69 5.20 10.19
C TYR A 167 -1.03 5.05 11.67
N GLY A 168 -1.77 4.01 12.05
CA GLY A 168 -2.05 3.69 13.46
C GLY A 168 -0.78 3.36 14.24
N ASP A 169 0.16 2.62 13.66
CA ASP A 169 1.44 2.30 14.29
C ASP A 169 2.31 3.55 14.48
N PHE A 170 2.36 4.41 13.48
CA PHE A 170 3.02 5.71 13.57
C PHE A 170 2.40 6.60 14.65
N LEU A 171 1.07 6.74 14.71
CA LEU A 171 0.40 7.55 15.73
C LEU A 171 0.67 7.02 17.14
N ARG A 172 0.69 5.69 17.33
CA ARG A 172 1.08 5.05 18.59
C ARG A 172 2.50 5.42 18.99
N ASP A 173 3.43 5.38 18.05
CA ASP A 173 4.84 5.76 18.25
C ASP A 173 4.98 7.24 18.66
N GLN A 174 4.13 8.10 18.11
CA GLN A 174 4.05 9.52 18.45
C GLN A 174 3.26 9.80 19.75
N GLY A 175 2.74 8.79 20.43
CA GLY A 175 1.95 8.93 21.66
C GLY A 175 0.49 9.35 21.45
N ASP A 176 0.02 9.43 20.20
CA ASP A 176 -1.40 9.65 19.90
C ASP A 176 -2.17 8.31 19.95
N TRP A 177 -2.45 7.87 21.17
CA TRP A 177 -3.09 6.58 21.43
C TRP A 177 -4.53 6.53 20.92
N ALA A 178 -5.27 7.64 21.01
CA ALA A 178 -6.64 7.70 20.52
C ALA A 178 -6.71 7.63 18.98
N GLY A 179 -5.86 8.39 18.32
CA GLY A 179 -5.72 8.33 16.87
C GLY A 179 -5.26 6.95 16.39
N ALA A 180 -4.32 6.33 17.11
CA ALA A 180 -3.85 4.98 16.82
C ALA A 180 -4.98 3.94 16.90
N ALA A 181 -5.81 3.99 17.94
CA ALA A 181 -6.96 3.10 18.10
C ALA A 181 -7.91 3.24 16.90
N ALA A 182 -8.28 4.46 16.53
CA ALA A 182 -9.19 4.73 15.42
C ALA A 182 -8.63 4.23 14.08
N ALA A 183 -7.33 4.38 13.85
CA ALA A 183 -6.68 3.91 12.63
C ALA A 183 -6.62 2.36 12.56
N PHE A 184 -6.28 1.68 13.67
CA PHE A 184 -6.31 0.21 13.72
C PHE A 184 -7.73 -0.35 13.54
N GLU A 185 -8.76 0.30 14.09
CA GLU A 185 -10.17 -0.08 13.87
C GLU A 185 -10.54 -0.01 12.38
N LYS A 186 -10.13 1.05 11.68
CA LYS A 186 -10.31 1.17 10.22
C LYS A 186 -9.60 0.06 9.47
N ALA A 187 -8.33 -0.24 9.82
CA ALA A 187 -7.58 -1.34 9.20
C ALA A 187 -8.28 -2.70 9.37
N ILE A 188 -8.85 -2.97 10.55
CA ILE A 188 -9.59 -4.21 10.82
C ILE A 188 -10.89 -4.29 10.03
N ALA A 189 -11.62 -3.16 9.92
CA ALA A 189 -12.91 -3.07 9.24
C ALA A 189 -12.79 -2.92 7.71
N ALA A 190 -11.59 -2.67 7.17
CA ALA A 190 -11.37 -2.47 5.76
C ALA A 190 -11.87 -3.67 4.91
N PRO A 191 -12.38 -3.45 3.68
CA PRO A 191 -12.84 -4.53 2.83
C PRO A 191 -11.72 -5.51 2.47
N ALA A 192 -12.07 -6.75 2.19
CA ALA A 192 -11.13 -7.75 1.68
C ALA A 192 -10.69 -7.36 0.25
N ARG A 193 -9.40 -7.53 -0.03
CA ARG A 193 -8.83 -7.25 -1.35
C ARG A 193 -8.79 -8.55 -2.18
N PRO A 194 -9.29 -8.56 -3.43
CA PRO A 194 -9.25 -9.76 -4.26
C PRO A 194 -7.84 -10.34 -4.38
N GLY A 195 -7.69 -11.65 -4.16
CA GLY A 195 -6.41 -12.35 -4.23
C GLY A 195 -5.38 -11.97 -3.15
N ARG A 196 -5.79 -11.29 -2.06
CA ARG A 196 -4.92 -10.88 -0.97
C ARG A 196 -5.23 -11.55 0.37
N ASP A 197 -5.97 -12.65 0.38
CA ASP A 197 -6.52 -13.29 1.58
C ASP A 197 -5.48 -13.58 2.68
N VAL A 198 -4.29 -14.05 2.32
CA VAL A 198 -3.21 -14.36 3.27
C VAL A 198 -2.69 -13.07 3.90
N ALA A 199 -2.38 -12.07 3.09
CA ALA A 199 -1.88 -10.78 3.55
C ALA A 199 -2.92 -10.06 4.40
N ASP A 200 -4.18 -10.03 3.96
CA ASP A 200 -5.27 -9.33 4.66
C ASP A 200 -5.57 -9.97 6.02
N ARG A 201 -5.60 -11.31 6.11
CA ARG A 201 -5.73 -11.98 7.41
C ARG A 201 -4.56 -11.69 8.33
N GLY A 202 -3.33 -11.74 7.81
CA GLY A 202 -2.13 -11.43 8.56
C GLY A 202 -2.14 -10.00 9.10
N ARG A 203 -2.41 -9.02 8.26
CA ARG A 203 -2.44 -7.60 8.64
C ARG A 203 -3.56 -7.29 9.65
N ARG A 204 -4.76 -7.84 9.45
CA ARG A 204 -5.84 -7.69 10.44
C ARG A 204 -5.50 -8.29 11.79
N ALA A 205 -4.82 -9.44 11.82
CA ALA A 205 -4.35 -10.04 13.07
C ALA A 205 -3.32 -9.16 13.78
N GLU A 206 -2.40 -8.52 13.04
CA GLU A 206 -1.45 -7.55 13.59
C GLU A 206 -2.17 -6.31 14.12
N ALA A 207 -3.09 -5.72 13.36
CA ALA A 207 -3.88 -4.56 13.77
C ALA A 207 -4.69 -4.86 15.04
N THR A 208 -5.29 -6.05 15.14
CA THR A 208 -6.06 -6.47 16.31
C THR A 208 -5.19 -6.56 17.57
N ARG A 209 -3.98 -7.11 17.47
CA ARG A 209 -3.04 -7.17 18.60
C ARG A 209 -2.63 -5.77 19.06
N LYS A 210 -2.24 -4.90 18.10
CA LYS A 210 -1.83 -3.53 18.41
C LYS A 210 -2.98 -2.69 18.97
N LEU A 211 -4.21 -2.88 18.49
CA LEU A 211 -5.39 -2.23 19.05
C LEU A 211 -5.62 -2.64 20.50
N ALA A 212 -5.43 -3.92 20.84
CA ALA A 212 -5.56 -4.39 22.21
C ALA A 212 -4.52 -3.74 23.15
N GLU A 213 -3.25 -3.63 22.71
CA GLU A 213 -2.19 -2.93 23.45
C GLU A 213 -2.53 -1.45 23.68
N VAL A 214 -3.00 -0.76 22.62
CA VAL A 214 -3.42 0.65 22.70
C VAL A 214 -4.58 0.85 23.67
N ARG A 215 -5.61 0.00 23.59
CA ARG A 215 -6.78 0.06 24.49
C ARG A 215 -6.39 -0.19 25.96
N GLN A 216 -5.47 -1.13 26.20
CA GLN A 216 -4.94 -1.38 27.55
C GLN A 216 -4.22 -0.14 28.08
N HIS A 217 -3.42 0.53 27.26
CA HIS A 217 -2.74 1.78 27.65
C HIS A 217 -3.73 2.90 27.98
N LEU A 218 -4.78 3.07 27.16
CA LEU A 218 -5.82 4.09 27.40
C LEU A 218 -6.62 3.81 28.67
N ALA A 219 -6.87 2.54 29.02
CA ALA A 219 -7.62 2.16 30.22
C ALA A 219 -6.80 2.28 31.51
N SER A 220 -5.47 2.34 31.43
CA SER A 220 -4.55 2.44 32.58
C SER A 220 -4.23 3.89 33.00
N ARG A 221 -4.78 4.87 32.32
CA ARG A 221 -4.63 6.31 32.60
C ARG A 221 -5.87 6.88 33.27
#